data_1ae3af30e6b036e0470c13bb11c56273
#
_entry.id   1ae3af30e6b036e0470c13bb11c56273
#
_cell.length_a   1.000
_cell.length_b   1.000
_cell.length_c   1.000
_cell.angle_alpha   90.00
_cell.angle_beta   90.00
_cell.angle_gamma   90.00
#
_symmetry.space_group_name_H-M   'P 1'
#
loop_
_entity.id
_entity.type
_entity.pdbx_description
1 polymer ?
#
loop_
_entity_poly.entity_id
_entity_poly.type
_entity_poly.pdbx_seq_one_letter_code
_entity_poly.pdbx_strand_id
1 'polypeptide(L)'
;MLRTHPPSSQLVPQIWTNWRKKKTDGLPGVMMFLWALCGIPFGVYAIAQNFNIPLQVQPHAFMGLCLVSWAQTLVYHNKWEAWKASTLGVASAVVFAGVEVALVLTLRPLYDQGKEIPIFVVGVIAAILLAVGLLPPYREIWKRKGRVIGINWVFLSMDWSGAFFSLLALVVQNTFDVLGGALYIICCFLELGIFTSHVVWLIRTRKLRKAAKAEGKTFDDIAAEYEAHGIPFKFAERKSCKERKAEEETAPTDPELGPSRADKVETQ
;
A
#
# COMPACT_ATOMS: atom_id res chain seq x y z
N MET A 1 -11.40 -29.73 -6.70
CA MET A 1 -12.01 -28.63 -5.89
C MET A 1 -10.89 -27.89 -5.16
N LEU A 2 -10.27 -26.91 -5.81
CA LEU A 2 -9.29 -26.04 -5.19
C LEU A 2 -10.03 -25.15 -4.19
N ARG A 3 -9.74 -25.28 -2.89
CA ARG A 3 -10.21 -24.35 -1.87
C ARG A 3 -9.51 -23.01 -2.13
N THR A 4 -10.18 -22.14 -2.87
CA THR A 4 -9.80 -20.74 -2.93
C THR A 4 -10.06 -20.15 -1.54
N HIS A 5 -9.01 -19.80 -0.82
CA HIS A 5 -9.15 -19.04 0.42
C HIS A 5 -9.80 -17.69 0.05
N PRO A 6 -10.82 -17.24 0.81
CA PRO A 6 -11.44 -15.95 0.52
C PRO A 6 -10.36 -14.84 0.63
N PRO A 7 -10.31 -13.90 -0.32
CA PRO A 7 -9.29 -12.85 -0.35
C PRO A 7 -9.23 -11.99 0.91
N SER A 8 -10.30 -11.94 1.70
CA SER A 8 -10.32 -11.28 3.01
C SER A 8 -9.38 -11.91 4.04
N SER A 9 -9.06 -13.22 3.95
CA SER A 9 -8.14 -13.89 4.89
C SER A 9 -6.67 -13.45 4.73
N GLN A 10 -6.33 -12.81 3.64
CA GLN A 10 -4.97 -12.35 3.30
C GLN A 10 -4.46 -11.29 4.28
N LEU A 11 -5.35 -10.41 4.78
CA LEU A 11 -4.99 -9.35 5.72
C LEU A 11 -4.71 -9.85 7.15
N VAL A 12 -5.19 -11.03 7.52
CA VAL A 12 -4.99 -11.59 8.86
C VAL A 12 -3.50 -11.76 9.22
N PRO A 13 -2.62 -12.32 8.33
CA PRO A 13 -1.18 -12.39 8.59
C PRO A 13 -0.53 -11.01 8.77
N GLN A 14 -1.00 -9.98 8.05
CA GLN A 14 -0.50 -8.62 8.19
C GLN A 14 -0.88 -8.03 9.56
N ILE A 15 -2.14 -8.13 9.96
CA ILE A 15 -2.65 -7.66 11.26
C ILE A 15 -1.91 -8.34 12.41
N TRP A 16 -1.73 -9.67 12.32
CA TRP A 16 -0.97 -10.44 13.31
C TRP A 16 0.48 -10.00 13.43
N THR A 17 1.14 -9.77 12.29
CA THR A 17 2.53 -9.32 12.24
C THR A 17 2.67 -7.93 12.87
N ASN A 18 1.77 -7.01 12.55
CA ASN A 18 1.73 -5.66 13.12
C ASN A 18 1.54 -5.71 14.65
N TRP A 19 0.58 -6.52 15.11
CA TRP A 19 0.29 -6.68 16.53
C TRP A 19 1.47 -7.28 17.30
N ARG A 20 2.09 -8.33 16.74
CA ARG A 20 3.22 -9.02 17.39
C ARG A 20 4.47 -8.15 17.47
N LYS A 21 4.77 -7.43 16.39
CA LYS A 21 5.97 -6.56 16.32
C LYS A 21 5.76 -5.19 16.96
N LYS A 22 4.52 -4.80 17.25
CA LYS A 22 4.16 -3.44 17.70
C LYS A 22 4.71 -2.32 16.80
N LYS A 23 4.87 -2.62 15.51
CA LYS A 23 5.42 -1.73 14.47
C LYS A 23 4.67 -1.93 13.16
N THR A 24 4.47 -0.83 12.47
CA THR A 24 3.88 -0.79 11.11
C THR A 24 4.78 0.00 10.15
N ASP A 25 6.10 0.02 10.42
CA ASP A 25 7.07 0.74 9.61
C ASP A 25 7.06 0.21 8.18
N GLY A 26 6.81 1.11 7.21
CA GLY A 26 6.74 0.78 5.79
C GLY A 26 5.38 0.26 5.30
N LEU A 27 4.40 0.06 6.19
CA LEU A 27 3.00 -0.16 5.79
C LEU A 27 2.29 1.19 5.68
N PRO A 28 1.94 1.67 4.48
CA PRO A 28 1.29 2.97 4.32
C PRO A 28 -0.14 2.93 4.90
N GLY A 29 -0.41 3.74 5.93
CA GLY A 29 -1.77 3.85 6.48
C GLY A 29 -2.79 4.32 5.45
N VAL A 30 -2.37 5.19 4.52
CA VAL A 30 -3.22 5.64 3.39
C VAL A 30 -3.66 4.48 2.50
N MET A 31 -2.80 3.50 2.24
CA MET A 31 -3.15 2.28 1.50
C MET A 31 -4.30 1.54 2.19
N MET A 32 -4.16 1.27 3.49
CA MET A 32 -5.17 0.56 4.27
C MET A 32 -6.50 1.31 4.29
N PHE A 33 -6.47 2.64 4.43
CA PHE A 33 -7.67 3.47 4.41
C PHE A 33 -8.36 3.49 3.04
N LEU A 34 -7.60 3.63 1.94
CA LEU A 34 -8.15 3.60 0.58
C LEU A 34 -8.77 2.24 0.25
N TRP A 35 -8.15 1.16 0.71
CA TRP A 35 -8.70 -0.17 0.54
C TRP A 35 -9.94 -0.40 1.39
N ALA A 36 -9.99 0.14 2.61
CA ALA A 36 -11.22 0.13 3.39
C ALA A 36 -12.34 0.91 2.67
N LEU A 37 -12.02 2.08 2.13
CA LEU A 37 -12.97 2.92 1.41
C LEU A 37 -13.49 2.24 0.14
N CYS A 38 -12.65 1.46 -0.59
CA CYS A 38 -13.07 0.74 -1.78
C CYS A 38 -14.07 -0.38 -1.47
N GLY A 39 -14.13 -0.85 -0.23
CA GLY A 39 -15.13 -1.84 0.20
C GLY A 39 -16.57 -1.37 0.02
N ILE A 40 -16.85 -0.06 0.16
CA ILE A 40 -18.18 0.52 -0.06
C ILE A 40 -18.68 0.27 -1.49
N PRO A 41 -18.01 0.81 -2.55
CA PRO A 41 -18.50 0.61 -3.90
C PRO A 41 -18.44 -0.86 -4.35
N PHE A 42 -17.50 -1.67 -3.84
CA PHE A 42 -17.51 -3.11 -4.11
C PHE A 42 -18.72 -3.82 -3.49
N GLY A 43 -19.06 -3.47 -2.26
CA GLY A 43 -20.26 -4.02 -1.59
C GLY A 43 -21.53 -3.64 -2.33
N VAL A 44 -21.69 -2.36 -2.68
CA VAL A 44 -22.82 -1.88 -3.49
C VAL A 44 -22.91 -2.62 -4.82
N TYR A 45 -21.78 -2.78 -5.52
CA TYR A 45 -21.73 -3.47 -6.81
C TYR A 45 -22.15 -4.93 -6.70
N ALA A 46 -21.65 -5.64 -5.69
CA ALA A 46 -21.99 -7.05 -5.47
C ALA A 46 -23.44 -7.27 -5.02
N ILE A 47 -23.97 -6.40 -4.14
CA ILE A 47 -25.33 -6.51 -3.61
C ILE A 47 -26.35 -6.14 -4.67
N ALA A 48 -26.14 -5.05 -5.42
CA ALA A 48 -27.07 -4.59 -6.43
C ALA A 48 -27.24 -5.59 -7.58
N GLN A 49 -26.19 -6.32 -7.94
CA GLN A 49 -26.21 -7.35 -8.97
C GLN A 49 -26.58 -8.75 -8.44
N ASN A 50 -26.99 -8.85 -7.18
CA ASN A 50 -27.38 -10.13 -6.56
C ASN A 50 -26.31 -11.23 -6.70
N PHE A 51 -25.03 -10.89 -6.52
CA PHE A 51 -23.98 -11.89 -6.49
C PHE A 51 -24.23 -12.92 -5.40
N ASN A 52 -23.58 -14.07 -5.48
CA ASN A 52 -23.67 -15.09 -4.42
C ASN A 52 -23.19 -14.54 -3.06
N ILE A 53 -23.73 -15.09 -1.97
CA ILE A 53 -23.46 -14.59 -0.61
C ILE A 53 -21.96 -14.45 -0.29
N PRO A 54 -21.09 -15.41 -0.62
CA PRO A 54 -19.65 -15.24 -0.39
C PRO A 54 -19.05 -13.99 -1.05
N LEU A 55 -19.46 -13.65 -2.27
CA LEU A 55 -18.99 -12.46 -2.99
C LEU A 55 -19.58 -11.17 -2.42
N GLN A 56 -20.78 -11.21 -1.84
CA GLN A 56 -21.32 -10.06 -1.13
C GLN A 56 -20.64 -9.82 0.22
N VAL A 57 -20.29 -10.88 0.96
CA VAL A 57 -19.61 -10.76 2.27
C VAL A 57 -18.16 -10.35 2.15
N GLN A 58 -17.49 -10.73 1.05
CA GLN A 58 -16.07 -10.49 0.84
C GLN A 58 -15.66 -9.02 0.96
N PRO A 59 -16.29 -8.02 0.30
CA PRO A 59 -15.90 -6.61 0.44
C PRO A 59 -16.07 -6.07 1.86
N HIS A 60 -17.07 -6.53 2.61
CA HIS A 60 -17.29 -6.12 4.00
C HIS A 60 -16.20 -6.66 4.94
N ALA A 61 -15.86 -7.95 4.79
CA ALA A 61 -14.77 -8.56 5.55
C ALA A 61 -13.43 -7.89 5.23
N PHE A 62 -13.18 -7.59 3.95
CA PHE A 62 -12.00 -6.87 3.49
C PHE A 62 -11.94 -5.45 4.08
N MET A 63 -13.03 -4.69 4.00
CA MET A 63 -13.15 -3.35 4.58
C MET A 63 -12.88 -3.36 6.09
N GLY A 64 -13.49 -4.29 6.84
CA GLY A 64 -13.28 -4.41 8.28
C GLY A 64 -11.83 -4.69 8.65
N LEU A 65 -11.18 -5.63 7.96
CA LEU A 65 -9.77 -5.96 8.19
C LEU A 65 -8.83 -4.82 7.79
N CYS A 66 -9.14 -4.08 6.72
CA CYS A 66 -8.39 -2.88 6.34
C CYS A 66 -8.51 -1.78 7.39
N LEU A 67 -9.70 -1.54 7.96
CA LEU A 67 -9.90 -0.57 9.05
C LEU A 67 -9.13 -0.95 10.31
N VAL A 68 -9.10 -2.24 10.67
CA VAL A 68 -8.29 -2.72 11.80
C VAL A 68 -6.81 -2.47 11.53
N SER A 69 -6.32 -2.82 10.34
CA SER A 69 -4.93 -2.59 9.96
C SER A 69 -4.58 -1.10 9.92
N TRP A 70 -5.51 -0.26 9.44
CA TRP A 70 -5.35 1.19 9.47
C TRP A 70 -5.28 1.74 10.91
N ALA A 71 -6.17 1.30 11.80
CA ALA A 71 -6.11 1.68 13.22
C ALA A 71 -4.76 1.27 13.86
N GLN A 72 -4.22 0.09 13.49
CA GLN A 72 -2.88 -0.31 13.93
C GLN A 72 -1.78 0.65 13.44
N THR A 73 -1.89 1.20 12.21
CA THR A 73 -0.91 2.20 11.74
C THR A 73 -1.00 3.50 12.52
N LEU A 74 -2.20 3.92 12.92
CA LEU A 74 -2.37 5.10 13.78
C LEU A 74 -1.72 4.90 15.16
N VAL A 75 -1.88 3.72 15.76
CA VAL A 75 -1.30 3.42 17.08
C VAL A 75 0.22 3.26 17.00
N TYR A 76 0.71 2.41 16.09
CA TYR A 76 2.12 2.00 16.11
C TYR A 76 3.05 2.97 15.37
N HIS A 77 2.59 3.59 14.28
CA HIS A 77 3.38 4.54 13.50
C HIS A 77 3.14 5.97 13.98
N ASN A 78 1.88 6.41 14.05
CA ASN A 78 1.53 7.80 14.40
C ASN A 78 1.49 8.05 15.91
N LYS A 79 1.72 6.98 16.74
CA LYS A 79 1.76 7.06 18.20
C LYS A 79 0.46 7.57 18.86
N TRP A 80 -0.68 7.31 18.21
CA TRP A 80 -1.97 7.62 18.80
C TRP A 80 -2.30 6.69 19.96
N GLU A 81 -3.10 7.17 20.89
CA GLU A 81 -3.69 6.31 21.93
C GLU A 81 -4.61 5.26 21.31
N ALA A 82 -4.50 4.02 21.75
CA ALA A 82 -5.22 2.90 21.15
C ALA A 82 -6.75 3.12 21.15
N TRP A 83 -7.31 3.71 22.20
CA TRP A 83 -8.74 3.97 22.26
C TRP A 83 -9.20 5.02 21.22
N LYS A 84 -8.41 6.08 20.98
CA LYS A 84 -8.71 7.10 19.94
C LYS A 84 -8.69 6.49 18.54
N ALA A 85 -7.66 5.70 18.24
CA ALA A 85 -7.54 5.01 16.97
C ALA A 85 -8.68 4.00 16.75
N SER A 86 -9.04 3.24 17.79
CA SER A 86 -10.15 2.29 17.73
C SER A 86 -11.50 2.99 17.55
N THR A 87 -11.74 4.07 18.29
CA THR A 87 -12.99 4.85 18.16
C THR A 87 -13.11 5.43 16.75
N LEU A 88 -12.01 5.97 16.19
CA LEU A 88 -12.00 6.48 14.81
C LEU A 88 -12.26 5.35 13.80
N GLY A 89 -11.66 4.17 13.99
CA GLY A 89 -11.89 3.00 13.15
C GLY A 89 -13.35 2.55 13.17
N VAL A 90 -13.95 2.45 14.35
CA VAL A 90 -15.37 2.09 14.51
C VAL A 90 -16.29 3.17 13.92
N ALA A 91 -16.01 4.44 14.17
CA ALA A 91 -16.78 5.55 13.58
C ALA A 91 -16.72 5.52 12.04
N SER A 92 -15.53 5.27 11.48
CA SER A 92 -15.38 5.10 10.04
C SER A 92 -16.18 3.91 9.50
N ALA A 93 -16.19 2.76 10.21
CA ALA A 93 -16.98 1.60 9.82
C ALA A 93 -18.49 1.91 9.81
N VAL A 94 -18.99 2.63 10.81
CA VAL A 94 -20.41 3.04 10.87
C VAL A 94 -20.75 3.98 9.73
N VAL A 95 -19.92 4.97 9.44
CA VAL A 95 -20.13 5.89 8.32
C VAL A 95 -20.10 5.15 6.99
N PHE A 96 -19.14 4.23 6.79
CA PHE A 96 -19.03 3.44 5.56
C PHE A 96 -20.24 2.55 5.34
N ALA A 97 -20.70 1.87 6.40
CA ALA A 97 -21.93 1.07 6.34
C ALA A 97 -23.16 1.94 6.02
N GLY A 98 -23.28 3.12 6.62
CA GLY A 98 -24.38 4.06 6.33
C GLY A 98 -24.38 4.54 4.88
N VAL A 99 -23.22 4.90 4.34
CA VAL A 99 -23.09 5.30 2.92
C VAL A 99 -23.41 4.13 1.99
N GLU A 100 -22.92 2.94 2.30
CA GLU A 100 -23.18 1.74 1.51
C GLU A 100 -24.68 1.41 1.47
N VAL A 101 -25.35 1.39 2.61
CA VAL A 101 -26.80 1.16 2.69
C VAL A 101 -27.57 2.20 1.87
N ALA A 102 -27.23 3.49 1.99
CA ALA A 102 -27.86 4.54 1.22
C ALA A 102 -27.69 4.34 -0.29
N LEU A 103 -26.47 3.96 -0.73
CA LEU A 103 -26.19 3.67 -2.14
C LEU A 103 -26.92 2.42 -2.63
N VAL A 104 -26.99 1.34 -1.84
CA VAL A 104 -27.72 0.14 -2.22
C VAL A 104 -29.21 0.44 -2.37
N LEU A 105 -29.83 1.16 -1.40
CA LEU A 105 -31.23 1.50 -1.45
C LEU A 105 -31.61 2.40 -2.65
N THR A 106 -30.69 3.22 -3.12
CA THR A 106 -30.92 4.12 -4.26
C THR A 106 -30.60 3.47 -5.61
N LEU A 107 -29.53 2.67 -5.68
CA LEU A 107 -29.01 2.17 -6.97
C LEU A 107 -29.57 0.80 -7.36
N ARG A 108 -29.88 -0.07 -6.38
CA ARG A 108 -30.47 -1.38 -6.66
C ARG A 108 -31.80 -1.28 -7.39
N PRO A 109 -32.78 -0.42 -7.02
CA PRO A 109 -34.01 -0.26 -7.76
C PRO A 109 -33.82 0.24 -9.19
N LEU A 110 -32.76 1.05 -9.44
CA LEU A 110 -32.43 1.51 -10.79
C LEU A 110 -31.88 0.36 -11.65
N TYR A 111 -31.04 -0.48 -11.04
CA TYR A 111 -30.52 -1.68 -11.70
C TYR A 111 -31.64 -2.66 -12.07
N ASP A 112 -32.60 -2.91 -11.14
CA ASP A 112 -33.76 -3.76 -11.37
C ASP A 112 -34.68 -3.24 -12.49
N GLN A 113 -34.63 -1.92 -12.77
CA GLN A 113 -35.32 -1.29 -13.92
C GLN A 113 -34.53 -1.36 -15.26
N GLY A 114 -33.38 -2.05 -15.27
CA GLY A 114 -32.53 -2.17 -16.45
C GLY A 114 -31.57 -0.98 -16.65
N LYS A 115 -31.43 -0.07 -15.69
CA LYS A 115 -30.46 1.04 -15.73
C LYS A 115 -29.13 0.59 -15.13
N GLU A 116 -28.28 -0.03 -15.93
CA GLU A 116 -27.01 -0.63 -15.47
C GLU A 116 -25.87 0.40 -15.27
N ILE A 117 -25.93 1.55 -15.96
CA ILE A 117 -24.87 2.56 -15.97
C ILE A 117 -24.46 3.01 -14.56
N PRO A 118 -25.38 3.35 -13.62
CA PRO A 118 -24.99 3.79 -12.29
C PRO A 118 -24.18 2.73 -11.50
N ILE A 119 -24.57 1.47 -11.61
CA ILE A 119 -23.85 0.36 -10.95
C ILE A 119 -22.50 0.12 -11.61
N PHE A 120 -22.42 0.21 -12.95
CA PHE A 120 -21.14 0.13 -13.65
C PHE A 120 -20.17 1.23 -13.19
N VAL A 121 -20.65 2.47 -13.05
CA VAL A 121 -19.82 3.59 -12.56
C VAL A 121 -19.31 3.32 -11.14
N VAL A 122 -20.14 2.76 -10.25
CA VAL A 122 -19.74 2.36 -8.90
C VAL A 122 -18.65 1.28 -8.93
N GLY A 123 -18.77 0.29 -9.82
CA GLY A 123 -17.75 -0.73 -10.05
C GLY A 123 -16.42 -0.14 -10.54
N VAL A 124 -16.46 0.85 -11.44
CA VAL A 124 -15.28 1.57 -11.91
C VAL A 124 -14.61 2.34 -10.77
N ILE A 125 -15.40 3.00 -9.92
CA ILE A 125 -14.88 3.72 -8.74
C ILE A 125 -14.18 2.74 -7.79
N ALA A 126 -14.78 1.57 -7.52
CA ALA A 126 -14.17 0.52 -6.71
C ALA A 126 -12.81 0.09 -7.29
N ALA A 127 -12.76 -0.17 -8.58
CA ALA A 127 -11.56 -0.57 -9.30
C ALA A 127 -10.44 0.48 -9.20
N ILE A 128 -10.78 1.75 -9.40
CA ILE A 128 -9.83 2.87 -9.27
C ILE A 128 -9.30 2.99 -7.85
N LEU A 129 -10.17 2.93 -6.83
CA LEU A 129 -9.76 3.02 -5.42
C LEU A 129 -8.82 1.88 -5.03
N LEU A 130 -9.07 0.66 -5.50
CA LEU A 130 -8.21 -0.48 -5.23
C LEU A 130 -6.83 -0.30 -5.87
N ALA A 131 -6.78 0.08 -7.15
CA ALA A 131 -5.53 0.32 -7.87
C ALA A 131 -4.74 1.49 -7.28
N VAL A 132 -5.39 2.61 -6.98
CA VAL A 132 -4.77 3.79 -6.34
C VAL A 132 -4.25 3.44 -4.95
N GLY A 133 -4.94 2.56 -4.22
CA GLY A 133 -4.48 2.05 -2.92
C GLY A 133 -3.14 1.32 -2.99
N LEU A 134 -2.77 0.76 -4.13
CA LEU A 134 -1.45 0.13 -4.35
C LEU A 134 -0.31 1.14 -4.63
N LEU A 135 -0.60 2.42 -4.89
CA LEU A 135 0.44 3.42 -5.19
C LEU A 135 1.27 3.86 -3.98
N PRO A 136 0.71 4.04 -2.76
CA PRO A 136 1.50 4.44 -1.60
C PRO A 136 2.70 3.54 -1.30
N PRO A 137 2.64 2.19 -1.40
CA PRO A 137 3.83 1.33 -1.32
C PRO A 137 4.95 1.72 -2.28
N TYR A 138 4.63 2.13 -3.49
CA TYR A 138 5.64 2.55 -4.47
C TYR A 138 6.39 3.81 -4.05
N ARG A 139 5.70 4.75 -3.38
CA ARG A 139 6.37 5.92 -2.80
C ARG A 139 7.38 5.52 -1.73
N GLU A 140 7.01 4.57 -0.85
CA GLU A 140 7.92 4.04 0.17
C GLU A 140 9.10 3.27 -0.46
N ILE A 141 8.84 2.46 -1.46
CA ILE A 141 9.86 1.73 -2.23
C ILE A 141 10.84 2.72 -2.90
N TRP A 142 10.32 3.80 -3.49
CA TRP A 142 11.15 4.82 -4.11
C TRP A 142 12.01 5.57 -3.07
N LYS A 143 11.43 5.92 -1.90
CA LYS A 143 12.14 6.53 -0.78
C LYS A 143 13.30 5.62 -0.31
N ARG A 144 13.07 4.32 -0.22
CA ARG A 144 14.01 3.30 0.28
C ARG A 144 14.86 2.65 -0.82
N LYS A 145 14.96 3.27 -1.99
CA LYS A 145 15.79 2.82 -3.14
C LYS A 145 15.53 1.36 -3.56
N GLY A 146 14.29 0.94 -3.52
CA GLY A 146 13.83 -0.38 -3.94
C GLY A 146 13.57 -1.38 -2.80
N ARG A 147 13.91 -1.03 -1.57
CA ARG A 147 13.67 -1.90 -0.40
C ARG A 147 12.20 -1.84 0.02
N VAL A 148 11.57 -3.01 0.10
CA VAL A 148 10.23 -3.16 0.66
C VAL A 148 10.34 -3.52 2.14
N ILE A 149 9.74 -2.72 3.01
CA ILE A 149 9.67 -2.94 4.45
C ILE A 149 8.20 -2.81 4.88
N GLY A 150 7.80 -3.55 5.90
CA GLY A 150 6.50 -3.41 6.55
C GLY A 150 5.36 -4.20 5.91
N ILE A 151 5.48 -4.58 4.65
CA ILE A 151 4.49 -5.44 3.97
C ILE A 151 4.83 -6.89 4.26
N ASN A 152 3.85 -7.65 4.74
CA ASN A 152 4.00 -9.08 4.96
C ASN A 152 4.01 -9.82 3.62
N TRP A 153 5.07 -10.60 3.35
CA TRP A 153 5.22 -11.33 2.08
C TRP A 153 4.16 -12.40 1.87
N VAL A 154 3.68 -13.01 2.96
CA VAL A 154 2.57 -13.99 2.88
C VAL A 154 1.30 -13.29 2.42
N PHE A 155 1.00 -12.12 3.01
CA PHE A 155 -0.11 -11.29 2.59
C PHE A 155 -0.03 -10.94 1.10
N LEU A 156 1.08 -10.35 0.66
CA LEU A 156 1.27 -9.92 -0.73
C LEU A 156 1.22 -11.10 -1.72
N SER A 157 1.81 -12.26 -1.36
CA SER A 157 1.77 -13.45 -2.21
C SER A 157 0.36 -14.04 -2.32
N MET A 158 -0.43 -14.01 -1.24
CA MET A 158 -1.82 -14.47 -1.26
C MET A 158 -2.69 -13.54 -2.10
N ASP A 159 -2.46 -12.21 -1.99
CA ASP A 159 -3.20 -11.20 -2.75
C ASP A 159 -2.93 -11.36 -4.25
N TRP A 160 -1.65 -11.41 -4.63
CA TRP A 160 -1.25 -11.66 -6.02
C TRP A 160 -1.83 -12.97 -6.58
N SER A 161 -1.76 -14.05 -5.80
CA SER A 161 -2.32 -15.34 -6.21
C SER A 161 -3.83 -15.25 -6.37
N GLY A 162 -4.52 -14.54 -5.47
CA GLY A 162 -5.96 -14.30 -5.55
C GLY A 162 -6.34 -13.56 -6.82
N ALA A 163 -5.66 -12.45 -7.14
CA ALA A 163 -5.88 -11.68 -8.35
C ALA A 163 -5.58 -12.51 -9.62
N PHE A 164 -4.47 -13.25 -9.62
CA PHE A 164 -4.07 -14.11 -10.74
C PHE A 164 -5.08 -15.23 -11.01
N PHE A 165 -5.52 -15.96 -9.99
CA PHE A 165 -6.52 -17.02 -10.17
C PHE A 165 -7.90 -16.47 -10.51
N SER A 166 -8.26 -15.27 -10.02
CA SER A 166 -9.49 -14.59 -10.41
C SER A 166 -9.46 -14.19 -11.88
N LEU A 167 -8.32 -13.70 -12.37
CA LEU A 167 -8.13 -13.42 -13.80
C LEU A 167 -8.25 -14.69 -14.65
N LEU A 168 -7.63 -15.80 -14.23
CA LEU A 168 -7.78 -17.08 -14.94
C LEU A 168 -9.22 -17.57 -14.95
N ALA A 169 -9.94 -17.47 -13.83
CA ALA A 169 -11.35 -17.84 -13.74
C ALA A 169 -12.19 -17.01 -14.71
N LEU A 170 -11.89 -15.71 -14.82
CA LEU A 170 -12.59 -14.79 -15.71
C LEU A 170 -12.36 -15.15 -17.19
N VAL A 171 -11.15 -15.53 -17.56
CA VAL A 171 -10.80 -15.96 -18.93
C VAL A 171 -11.52 -17.27 -19.31
N VAL A 172 -11.74 -18.15 -18.35
CA VAL A 172 -12.43 -19.45 -18.59
C VAL A 172 -13.96 -19.29 -18.66
N GLN A 173 -14.50 -18.20 -18.11
CA GLN A 173 -15.95 -17.93 -18.21
C GLN A 173 -16.34 -17.48 -19.63
N ASN A 174 -17.50 -17.93 -20.10
CA ASN A 174 -18.02 -17.53 -21.43
C ASN A 174 -18.45 -16.05 -21.50
N THR A 175 -18.60 -15.39 -20.36
CA THR A 175 -18.92 -13.97 -20.23
C THR A 175 -17.73 -13.26 -19.59
N PHE A 176 -16.93 -12.58 -20.43
CA PHE A 176 -15.75 -11.85 -19.96
C PHE A 176 -16.16 -10.48 -19.41
N ASP A 177 -16.05 -10.30 -18.09
CA ASP A 177 -16.14 -8.99 -17.47
C ASP A 177 -14.86 -8.19 -17.74
N VAL A 178 -14.93 -7.26 -18.69
CA VAL A 178 -13.80 -6.42 -19.10
C VAL A 178 -13.28 -5.56 -17.96
N LEU A 179 -14.18 -5.05 -17.09
CA LEU A 179 -13.81 -4.21 -15.96
C LEU A 179 -13.03 -5.00 -14.91
N GLY A 180 -13.55 -6.15 -14.51
CA GLY A 180 -12.88 -7.04 -13.57
C GLY A 180 -11.55 -7.56 -14.12
N GLY A 181 -11.52 -7.94 -15.41
CA GLY A 181 -10.31 -8.39 -16.09
C GLY A 181 -9.21 -7.33 -16.10
N ALA A 182 -9.54 -6.11 -16.50
CA ALA A 182 -8.59 -4.99 -16.48
C ALA A 182 -8.06 -4.70 -15.07
N LEU A 183 -8.95 -4.73 -14.05
CA LEU A 183 -8.56 -4.54 -12.67
C LEU A 183 -7.57 -5.60 -12.18
N TYR A 184 -7.87 -6.89 -12.38
CA TYR A 184 -6.98 -7.97 -11.95
C TYR A 184 -5.62 -7.89 -12.65
N ILE A 185 -5.59 -7.53 -13.94
CA ILE A 185 -4.34 -7.31 -14.68
C ILE A 185 -3.53 -6.18 -14.03
N ILE A 186 -4.14 -5.03 -13.77
CA ILE A 186 -3.48 -3.88 -13.14
C ILE A 186 -2.94 -4.27 -11.76
N CYS A 187 -3.74 -4.92 -10.92
CA CYS A 187 -3.32 -5.36 -9.59
C CYS A 187 -2.13 -6.33 -9.67
N CYS A 188 -2.20 -7.36 -10.53
CA CYS A 188 -1.11 -8.31 -10.72
C CYS A 188 0.20 -7.62 -11.13
N PHE A 189 0.15 -6.66 -12.06
CA PHE A 189 1.33 -5.92 -12.49
C PHE A 189 1.89 -5.01 -11.40
N LEU A 190 1.04 -4.30 -10.67
CA LEU A 190 1.48 -3.45 -9.55
C LEU A 190 2.13 -4.28 -8.45
N GLU A 191 1.53 -5.39 -8.04
CA GLU A 191 2.12 -6.23 -7.00
C GLU A 191 3.41 -6.94 -7.46
N LEU A 192 3.46 -7.40 -8.72
CA LEU A 192 4.68 -7.94 -9.33
C LEU A 192 5.81 -6.89 -9.34
N GLY A 193 5.48 -5.61 -9.56
CA GLY A 193 6.40 -4.51 -9.45
C GLY A 193 6.99 -4.36 -8.05
N ILE A 194 6.19 -4.55 -6.98
CA ILE A 194 6.67 -4.54 -5.60
C ILE A 194 7.65 -5.69 -5.35
N PHE A 195 7.30 -6.93 -5.78
CA PHE A 195 8.19 -8.08 -5.67
C PHE A 195 9.52 -7.85 -6.41
N THR A 196 9.43 -7.45 -7.67
CA THR A 196 10.58 -7.20 -8.53
C THR A 196 11.51 -6.14 -7.95
N SER A 197 10.95 -5.03 -7.45
CA SER A 197 11.72 -3.97 -6.80
C SER A 197 12.54 -4.50 -5.62
N HIS A 198 11.94 -5.34 -4.77
CA HIS A 198 12.65 -5.94 -3.64
C HIS A 198 13.73 -6.93 -4.07
N VAL A 199 13.44 -7.76 -5.06
CA VAL A 199 14.43 -8.71 -5.61
C VAL A 199 15.64 -7.96 -6.20
N VAL A 200 15.39 -6.90 -6.97
CA VAL A 200 16.46 -6.04 -7.51
C VAL A 200 17.28 -5.43 -6.36
N TRP A 201 16.63 -4.94 -5.31
CA TRP A 201 17.32 -4.43 -4.12
C TRP A 201 18.17 -5.52 -3.46
N LEU A 202 17.66 -6.73 -3.29
CA LEU A 202 18.39 -7.88 -2.74
C LEU A 202 19.65 -8.22 -3.54
N ILE A 203 19.55 -8.21 -4.87
CA ILE A 203 20.67 -8.48 -5.78
C ILE A 203 21.72 -7.37 -5.65
N ARG A 204 21.30 -6.10 -5.72
CA ARG A 204 22.19 -4.93 -5.66
C ARG A 204 22.93 -4.79 -4.33
N THR A 205 22.30 -5.22 -3.23
CA THR A 205 22.88 -5.13 -1.88
C THR A 205 23.54 -6.43 -1.41
N ARG A 206 23.56 -7.49 -2.26
CA ARG A 206 24.03 -8.84 -1.88
C ARG A 206 25.42 -8.83 -1.25
N LYS A 207 26.39 -8.12 -1.89
CA LYS A 207 27.78 -8.06 -1.41
C LYS A 207 27.84 -7.37 -0.03
N LEU A 208 27.18 -6.23 0.10
CA LEU A 208 27.14 -5.47 1.34
C LEU A 208 26.51 -6.26 2.49
N ARG A 209 25.37 -6.92 2.23
CA ARG A 209 24.69 -7.76 3.25
C ARG A 209 25.50 -9.00 3.63
N LYS A 210 26.29 -9.56 2.70
CA LYS A 210 27.18 -10.66 3.00
C LYS A 210 28.34 -10.22 3.90
N ALA A 211 28.93 -9.05 3.65
CA ALA A 211 29.95 -8.45 4.48
C ALA A 211 29.41 -8.12 5.89
N ALA A 212 28.26 -7.46 5.97
CA ALA A 212 27.58 -7.17 7.25
C ALA A 212 27.38 -8.44 8.10
N LYS A 213 26.87 -9.49 7.47
CA LYS A 213 26.62 -10.76 8.14
C LYS A 213 27.92 -11.41 8.67
N ALA A 214 29.03 -11.25 7.97
CA ALA A 214 30.34 -11.76 8.42
C ALA A 214 30.83 -11.02 9.68
N GLU A 215 30.44 -9.74 9.85
CA GLU A 215 30.73 -8.93 11.04
C GLU A 215 29.66 -9.03 12.14
N GLY A 216 28.65 -9.90 11.97
CA GLY A 216 27.53 -10.02 12.90
C GLY A 216 26.55 -8.83 12.89
N LYS A 217 26.62 -7.97 11.87
CA LYS A 217 25.83 -6.76 11.72
C LYS A 217 24.66 -6.98 10.77
N THR A 218 23.65 -6.13 10.90
CA THR A 218 22.53 -6.03 9.94
C THR A 218 22.85 -4.97 8.87
N PHE A 219 22.05 -4.94 7.80
CA PHE A 219 22.14 -3.88 6.79
C PHE A 219 21.87 -2.49 7.40
N ASP A 220 20.96 -2.41 8.38
CA ASP A 220 20.56 -1.17 9.02
C ASP A 220 21.66 -0.65 9.96
N ASP A 221 22.42 -1.56 10.59
CA ASP A 221 23.58 -1.19 11.42
C ASP A 221 24.68 -0.56 10.59
N ILE A 222 24.93 -1.10 9.38
CA ILE A 222 25.90 -0.50 8.45
C ILE A 222 25.41 0.87 7.97
N ALA A 223 24.12 1.00 7.64
CA ALA A 223 23.59 2.29 7.24
C ALA A 223 23.76 3.35 8.33
N ALA A 224 23.51 2.99 9.60
CA ALA A 224 23.70 3.85 10.75
C ALA A 224 25.18 4.21 10.98
N GLU A 225 26.11 3.28 10.78
CA GLU A 225 27.56 3.56 10.87
C GLU A 225 28.02 4.58 9.82
N TYR A 226 27.56 4.44 8.56
CA TYR A 226 27.86 5.41 7.51
C TYR A 226 27.32 6.80 7.84
N GLU A 227 26.10 6.86 8.40
CA GLU A 227 25.49 8.11 8.84
C GLU A 227 26.27 8.75 10.00
N ALA A 228 26.65 7.95 11.01
CA ALA A 228 27.42 8.42 12.16
C ALA A 228 28.81 8.98 11.79
N HIS A 229 29.42 8.45 10.72
CA HIS A 229 30.71 8.92 10.23
C HIS A 229 30.59 10.04 9.16
N GLY A 230 29.37 10.48 8.85
CA GLY A 230 29.15 11.51 7.81
C GLY A 230 29.49 11.04 6.39
N ILE A 231 29.62 9.73 6.16
CA ILE A 231 30.00 9.16 4.86
C ILE A 231 28.73 8.92 4.02
N PRO A 232 28.67 9.38 2.76
CA PRO A 232 27.51 9.20 1.92
C PRO A 232 27.25 7.71 1.64
N PHE A 233 26.13 7.19 2.15
CA PHE A 233 25.74 5.81 1.92
C PHE A 233 24.91 5.68 0.64
N LYS A 234 25.37 4.89 -0.32
CA LYS A 234 24.72 4.70 -1.63
C LYS A 234 23.25 4.26 -1.53
N PHE A 235 22.90 3.50 -0.50
CA PHE A 235 21.57 2.95 -0.28
C PHE A 235 20.80 3.66 0.84
N ALA A 236 21.28 4.83 1.30
CA ALA A 236 20.56 5.65 2.27
C ALA A 236 19.16 6.00 1.77
N GLU A 237 18.22 6.12 2.69
CA GLU A 237 16.87 6.58 2.37
C GLU A 237 16.91 7.98 1.77
N ARG A 238 16.03 8.23 0.80
CA ARG A 238 15.89 9.57 0.23
C ARG A 238 15.16 10.47 1.21
N LYS A 239 15.80 11.53 1.65
CA LYS A 239 15.18 12.54 2.50
C LYS A 239 14.05 13.25 1.75
N SER A 240 12.95 13.52 2.42
CA SER A 240 11.84 14.27 1.84
C SER A 240 12.25 15.73 1.57
N CYS A 241 11.50 16.42 0.71
CA CYS A 241 11.77 17.82 0.42
C CYS A 241 11.67 18.71 1.69
N LYS A 242 10.80 18.33 2.64
CA LYS A 242 10.66 19.03 3.93
C LYS A 242 11.88 18.79 4.84
N GLU A 243 12.37 17.56 4.91
CA GLU A 243 13.56 17.20 5.70
C GLU A 243 14.81 17.89 5.15
N ARG A 244 14.98 17.95 3.82
CA ARG A 244 16.09 18.68 3.18
C ARG A 244 16.04 20.17 3.46
N LYS A 245 14.88 20.81 3.37
CA LYS A 245 14.72 22.23 3.68
C LYS A 245 14.99 22.54 5.14
N ALA A 246 14.57 21.68 6.06
CA ALA A 246 14.86 21.84 7.48
C ALA A 246 16.35 21.68 7.79
N GLU A 247 17.07 20.81 7.09
CA GLU A 247 18.53 20.68 7.22
C GLU A 247 19.27 21.85 6.59
N GLU A 248 18.81 22.39 5.46
CA GLU A 248 19.36 23.62 4.86
C GLU A 248 19.17 24.83 5.77
N GLU A 249 18.03 24.90 6.49
CA GLU A 249 17.69 26.01 7.40
C GLU A 249 18.45 25.91 8.72
N THR A 250 18.86 24.68 9.14
CA THR A 250 19.64 24.42 10.36
C THR A 250 21.15 24.30 10.10
N ALA A 251 21.59 24.29 8.83
CA ALA A 251 22.99 24.29 8.48
C ALA A 251 23.65 25.61 8.97
N PRO A 252 24.79 25.55 9.73
CA PRO A 252 25.48 26.74 10.14
C PRO A 252 25.86 27.53 8.89
N THR A 253 25.38 28.75 8.79
CA THR A 253 25.85 29.70 7.78
C THR A 253 27.28 30.05 8.13
N ASP A 254 28.26 29.40 7.52
CA ASP A 254 29.66 29.80 7.63
C ASP A 254 29.81 31.19 6.97
N PRO A 255 30.16 32.25 7.71
CA PRO A 255 30.22 33.62 7.15
C PRO A 255 31.51 33.87 6.34
N GLU A 256 32.39 32.89 6.16
CA GLU A 256 33.69 33.08 5.50
C GLU A 256 33.92 32.16 4.31
N LEU A 257 33.22 32.37 3.22
CA LEU A 257 33.73 32.09 1.87
C LEU A 257 33.05 33.04 0.88
N GLY A 258 33.55 34.26 0.85
CA GLY A 258 33.28 35.18 -0.24
C GLY A 258 33.65 34.55 -1.59
N PRO A 259 33.05 35.02 -2.71
CA PRO A 259 33.19 34.35 -4.02
C PRO A 259 34.65 34.29 -4.41
N SER A 260 35.23 33.08 -4.40
CA SER A 260 36.55 32.78 -4.90
C SER A 260 36.57 33.08 -6.39
N ARG A 261 37.38 34.03 -6.69
CA ARG A 261 37.84 34.58 -7.98
C ARG A 261 38.43 33.49 -8.87
N ALA A 262 37.58 32.80 -9.60
CA ALA A 262 37.95 31.82 -10.60
C ALA A 262 37.29 32.18 -11.95
N ASP A 263 37.50 33.43 -12.39
CA ASP A 263 37.24 33.84 -13.77
C ASP A 263 38.21 34.94 -14.13
N LYS A 264 39.41 34.55 -14.51
CA LYS A 264 40.33 35.35 -15.37
C LYS A 264 41.62 34.57 -15.60
N VAL A 265 41.61 33.62 -16.50
CA VAL A 265 42.74 33.30 -17.39
C VAL A 265 42.17 32.61 -18.63
N GLU A 266 41.73 33.42 -19.55
CA GLU A 266 41.75 33.09 -20.97
C GLU A 266 42.08 34.38 -21.70
N THR A 267 43.11 34.32 -22.52
CA THR A 267 43.73 35.25 -23.46
C THR A 267 45.16 35.65 -23.07
N GLN A 268 46.08 34.80 -23.45
CA GLN A 268 47.20 35.16 -24.31
C GLN A 268 47.87 33.88 -24.85
#